data_76807b6e564240629cad87208bb7b475
#
_entry.id   76807b6e564240629cad87208bb7b475
#
_cell.length_a   1.000
_cell.length_b   1.000
_cell.length_c   1.000
_cell.angle_alpha   90.00
_cell.angle_beta   90.00
_cell.angle_gamma   90.00
#
_symmetry.space_group_name_H-M   'P 1'
#
loop_
_entity.id
_entity.type
_entity.pdbx_description
1 polymer ?
#
loop_
_entity_poly.entity_id
_entity_poly.type
_entity_poly.pdbx_seq_one_letter_code
_entity_poly.pdbx_strand_id
1 'polypeptide(L)'
;MADMRLVVAGAGGRMGRTLVKAITEVRGLALVGALEDPSSPLIGWDAGVLAGLSENGVKLSSDVAPLMDKADGIVDFTAPSATVAFATLAGKSGKAHIIGTTGLSAADEAKIKDAAKTAVIVKSGNMSLGVNLLAALTRRAAKTLDQSFDIEILEMHHNQKVDAPSGTALMLGRAAAEGRGIELDNHAVRSRDGHTGTRKAGDIGFATLRGGTVVGEHSVIFAGLAERLELTHKAEDRMIFARGALHAALWACAQRPGLYSMADVLGLANF
;
A
#
# COMPACT_ATOMS: atom_id res chain seq x y z
N MET A 1 26.29 -9.79 -1.62
CA MET A 1 25.98 -8.37 -1.93
C MET A 1 25.84 -7.65 -0.59
N ALA A 2 26.22 -6.39 -0.50
CA ALA A 2 25.99 -5.59 0.71
C ALA A 2 24.48 -5.40 0.91
N ASP A 3 24.04 -5.33 2.18
CA ASP A 3 22.65 -5.10 2.52
C ASP A 3 22.20 -3.69 2.09
N MET A 4 20.98 -3.57 1.56
CA MET A 4 20.35 -2.28 1.28
C MET A 4 20.06 -1.55 2.59
N ARG A 5 20.59 -0.36 2.74
CA ARG A 5 20.48 0.46 3.95
C ARG A 5 19.21 1.31 3.89
N LEU A 6 18.32 1.11 4.85
CA LEU A 6 17.02 1.76 4.86
C LEU A 6 16.86 2.73 6.03
N VAL A 7 16.20 3.85 5.75
CA VAL A 7 15.57 4.72 6.74
C VAL A 7 14.08 4.37 6.81
N VAL A 8 13.54 4.25 8.02
CA VAL A 8 12.09 4.12 8.23
C VAL A 8 11.55 5.47 8.69
N ALA A 9 10.63 6.04 7.91
CA ALA A 9 9.92 7.26 8.28
C ALA A 9 8.68 6.94 9.13
N GLY A 10 8.41 7.77 10.14
CA GLY A 10 7.36 7.53 11.13
C GLY A 10 7.65 6.30 12.00
N ALA A 11 8.91 6.08 12.36
CA ALA A 11 9.40 4.87 13.02
C ALA A 11 8.76 4.61 14.38
N GLY A 12 8.29 5.63 15.08
CA GLY A 12 7.56 5.53 16.35
C GLY A 12 6.08 5.13 16.18
N GLY A 13 5.53 5.23 14.97
CA GLY A 13 4.15 4.87 14.66
C GLY A 13 3.93 3.35 14.52
N ARG A 14 2.65 2.95 14.40
CA ARG A 14 2.27 1.52 14.27
C ARG A 14 2.97 0.81 13.11
N MET A 15 2.90 1.40 11.90
CA MET A 15 3.57 0.82 10.73
C MET A 15 5.08 0.93 10.79
N GLY A 16 5.62 2.05 11.30
CA GLY A 16 7.06 2.22 11.47
C GLY A 16 7.68 1.14 12.36
N ARG A 17 7.09 0.87 13.52
CA ARG A 17 7.53 -0.23 14.42
C ARG A 17 7.44 -1.60 13.74
N THR A 18 6.37 -1.84 12.95
CA THR A 18 6.22 -3.09 12.17
C THR A 18 7.33 -3.20 11.12
N LEU A 19 7.68 -2.11 10.43
CA LEU A 19 8.78 -2.06 9.45
C LEU A 19 10.14 -2.31 10.11
N VAL A 20 10.41 -1.65 11.24
CA VAL A 20 11.65 -1.86 12.01
C VAL A 20 11.80 -3.35 12.36
N LYS A 21 10.73 -3.98 12.86
CA LYS A 21 10.72 -5.42 13.15
C LYS A 21 10.93 -6.25 11.88
N ALA A 22 10.21 -5.96 10.80
CA ALA A 22 10.29 -6.72 9.56
C ALA A 22 11.68 -6.67 8.92
N ILE A 23 12.40 -5.54 9.02
CA ILE A 23 13.78 -5.40 8.48
C ILE A 23 14.72 -6.42 9.13
N THR A 24 14.54 -6.75 10.43
CA THR A 24 15.39 -7.74 11.10
C THR A 24 15.14 -9.18 10.63
N GLU A 25 13.99 -9.44 10.01
CA GLU A 25 13.60 -10.76 9.51
C GLU A 25 13.97 -10.98 8.03
N VAL A 26 14.29 -9.91 7.29
CA VAL A 26 14.53 -9.96 5.84
C VAL A 26 16.03 -9.84 5.54
N ARG A 27 16.60 -10.86 4.89
CA ARG A 27 18.00 -10.83 4.45
C ARG A 27 18.23 -9.80 3.35
N GLY A 28 19.37 -9.15 3.36
CA GLY A 28 19.74 -8.15 2.36
C GLY A 28 19.24 -6.74 2.69
N LEU A 29 18.71 -6.50 3.90
CA LEU A 29 18.27 -5.20 4.39
C LEU A 29 18.95 -4.86 5.71
N ALA A 30 19.25 -3.58 5.92
CA ALA A 30 19.77 -3.05 7.17
C ALA A 30 19.04 -1.74 7.54
N LEU A 31 18.60 -1.62 8.79
CA LEU A 31 18.07 -0.37 9.33
C LEU A 31 19.26 0.53 9.69
N VAL A 32 19.37 1.70 9.05
CA VAL A 32 20.43 2.68 9.33
C VAL A 32 19.91 4.01 9.85
N GLY A 33 18.58 4.20 9.87
CA GLY A 33 17.95 5.39 10.39
C GLY A 33 16.46 5.17 10.71
N ALA A 34 16.01 5.87 11.73
CA ALA A 34 14.63 5.91 12.18
C ALA A 34 14.21 7.37 12.29
N LEU A 35 13.27 7.80 11.47
CA LEU A 35 12.82 9.19 11.40
C LEU A 35 11.45 9.34 12.06
N GLU A 36 11.28 10.45 12.78
CA GLU A 36 10.01 10.77 13.43
C GLU A 36 9.76 12.28 13.40
N ASP A 37 8.51 12.70 13.64
CA ASP A 37 8.13 14.10 13.73
C ASP A 37 8.93 14.82 14.82
N PRO A 38 9.41 16.07 14.59
CA PRO A 38 10.18 16.82 15.59
C PRO A 38 9.45 17.01 16.93
N SER A 39 8.12 17.05 16.92
CA SER A 39 7.29 17.18 18.13
C SER A 39 7.08 15.87 18.89
N SER A 40 7.55 14.75 18.34
CA SER A 40 7.35 13.43 18.95
C SER A 40 8.16 13.26 20.23
N PRO A 41 7.53 12.82 21.35
CA PRO A 41 8.24 12.53 22.59
C PRO A 41 9.15 11.29 22.47
N LEU A 42 9.14 10.60 21.33
CA LEU A 42 9.93 9.40 21.08
C LEU A 42 11.30 9.69 20.47
N ILE A 43 11.62 10.95 20.17
CA ILE A 43 12.95 11.34 19.69
C ILE A 43 14.03 10.91 20.70
N GLY A 44 15.10 10.28 20.20
CA GLY A 44 16.19 9.74 21.00
C GLY A 44 15.98 8.31 21.53
N TRP A 45 14.74 7.77 21.46
CA TRP A 45 14.47 6.38 21.83
C TRP A 45 15.05 5.41 20.78
N ASP A 46 15.42 4.22 21.24
CA ASP A 46 15.89 3.17 20.34
C ASP A 46 14.74 2.54 19.55
N ALA A 47 14.92 2.43 18.23
CA ALA A 47 13.90 1.93 17.32
C ALA A 47 13.59 0.44 17.54
N GLY A 48 14.60 -0.38 17.90
CA GLY A 48 14.42 -1.79 18.23
C GLY A 48 13.54 -1.95 19.46
N VAL A 49 13.84 -1.22 20.53
CA VAL A 49 13.05 -1.25 21.78
C VAL A 49 11.58 -0.84 21.50
N LEU A 50 11.37 0.21 20.74
CA LEU A 50 10.00 0.66 20.35
C LEU A 50 9.26 -0.38 19.50
N ALA A 51 9.99 -1.18 18.73
CA ALA A 51 9.42 -2.26 17.91
C ALA A 51 9.22 -3.58 18.71
N GLY A 52 9.52 -3.59 20.03
CA GLY A 52 9.43 -4.77 20.87
C GLY A 52 10.57 -5.78 20.69
N LEU A 53 11.73 -5.29 20.23
CA LEU A 53 12.97 -6.06 20.05
C LEU A 53 14.01 -5.64 21.10
N SER A 54 15.17 -6.28 21.07
CA SER A 54 16.36 -5.78 21.78
C SER A 54 16.82 -4.45 21.20
N GLU A 55 17.55 -3.67 21.98
CA GLU A 55 18.21 -2.44 21.53
C GLU A 55 19.07 -2.72 20.29
N ASN A 56 18.88 -1.91 19.22
CA ASN A 56 19.60 -2.06 17.96
C ASN A 56 20.57 -0.90 17.65
N GLY A 57 20.66 0.08 18.55
CA GLY A 57 21.54 1.23 18.43
C GLY A 57 21.04 2.33 17.47
N VAL A 58 19.91 2.14 16.78
CA VAL A 58 19.32 3.14 15.89
C VAL A 58 18.30 3.97 16.64
N LYS A 59 18.66 5.21 16.97
CA LYS A 59 17.79 6.14 17.70
C LYS A 59 16.89 6.94 16.75
N LEU A 60 15.66 7.20 17.19
CA LEU A 60 14.73 8.07 16.47
C LEU A 60 15.29 9.49 16.39
N SER A 61 15.31 10.06 15.19
CA SER A 61 15.78 11.42 14.90
C SER A 61 14.72 12.17 14.10
N SER A 62 14.69 13.48 14.21
CA SER A 62 13.89 14.37 13.35
C SER A 62 14.68 14.94 12.17
N ASP A 63 16.01 14.75 12.14
CA ASP A 63 16.87 15.24 11.07
C ASP A 63 17.03 14.18 9.98
N VAL A 64 16.39 14.42 8.84
CA VAL A 64 16.38 13.48 7.73
C VAL A 64 17.68 13.48 6.92
N ALA A 65 18.38 14.62 6.82
CA ALA A 65 19.52 14.76 5.92
C ALA A 65 20.68 13.81 6.29
N PRO A 66 21.19 13.77 7.53
CA PRO A 66 22.26 12.85 7.92
C PRO A 66 21.85 11.37 7.82
N LEU A 67 20.54 11.07 7.95
CA LEU A 67 20.06 9.71 7.80
C LEU A 67 20.07 9.30 6.31
N MET A 68 19.63 10.17 5.43
CA MET A 68 19.64 9.90 3.98
C MET A 68 21.05 9.77 3.41
N ASP A 69 22.04 10.47 3.94
CA ASP A 69 23.43 10.33 3.51
C ASP A 69 23.96 8.91 3.68
N LYS A 70 23.52 8.22 4.73
CA LYS A 70 23.92 6.84 5.06
C LYS A 70 23.06 5.77 4.40
N ALA A 71 21.87 6.13 3.88
CA ALA A 71 20.88 5.21 3.37
C ALA A 71 20.99 5.02 1.85
N ASP A 72 20.42 3.92 1.38
CA ASP A 72 20.15 3.65 -0.03
C ASP A 72 18.69 3.95 -0.38
N GLY A 73 17.81 3.99 0.63
CA GLY A 73 16.40 4.32 0.46
C GLY A 73 15.66 4.62 1.76
N ILE A 74 14.43 5.13 1.59
CA ILE A 74 13.49 5.43 2.67
C ILE A 74 12.18 4.68 2.45
N VAL A 75 11.62 4.10 3.53
CA VAL A 75 10.29 3.48 3.55
C VAL A 75 9.35 4.35 4.35
N ASP A 76 8.24 4.75 3.73
CA ASP A 76 7.38 5.83 4.20
C ASP A 76 5.90 5.42 4.24
N PHE A 77 5.33 5.45 5.45
CA PHE A 77 3.90 5.28 5.73
C PHE A 77 3.41 6.44 6.62
N THR A 78 3.81 7.66 6.31
CA THR A 78 3.55 8.82 7.16
C THR A 78 2.30 9.61 6.71
N ALA A 79 2.49 10.84 6.28
CA ALA A 79 1.44 11.75 5.86
C ALA A 79 1.82 12.42 4.52
N PRO A 80 0.85 12.89 3.71
CA PRO A 80 1.11 13.47 2.39
C PRO A 80 2.21 14.53 2.36
N SER A 81 2.21 15.48 3.29
CA SER A 81 3.21 16.54 3.35
C SER A 81 4.62 16.03 3.58
N ALA A 82 4.80 15.07 4.50
CA ALA A 82 6.09 14.44 4.78
C ALA A 82 6.55 13.60 3.59
N THR A 83 5.66 12.80 3.00
CA THR A 83 5.94 11.99 1.81
C THR A 83 6.47 12.83 0.65
N VAL A 84 5.85 13.99 0.38
CA VAL A 84 6.32 14.90 -0.68
C VAL A 84 7.71 15.46 -0.37
N ALA A 85 7.99 15.81 0.89
CA ALA A 85 9.31 16.27 1.30
C ALA A 85 10.37 15.16 1.11
N PHE A 86 10.06 13.93 1.52
CA PHE A 86 10.95 12.77 1.34
C PHE A 86 11.16 12.43 -0.13
N ALA A 87 10.11 12.47 -0.96
CA ALA A 87 10.22 12.25 -2.40
C ALA A 87 11.14 13.29 -3.05
N THR A 88 10.99 14.56 -2.68
CA THR A 88 11.88 15.64 -3.16
C THR A 88 13.33 15.39 -2.77
N LEU A 89 13.58 14.95 -1.54
CA LEU A 89 14.92 14.63 -1.05
C LEU A 89 15.50 13.40 -1.76
N ALA A 90 14.70 12.34 -1.92
CA ALA A 90 15.08 11.15 -2.67
C ALA A 90 15.47 11.48 -4.11
N GLY A 91 14.69 12.34 -4.80
CA GLY A 91 15.00 12.83 -6.13
C GLY A 91 16.33 13.59 -6.22
N LYS A 92 16.63 14.45 -5.22
CA LYS A 92 17.90 15.20 -5.16
C LYS A 92 19.12 14.30 -4.91
N SER A 93 18.95 13.23 -4.15
CA SER A 93 20.04 12.33 -3.74
C SER A 93 20.13 11.03 -4.55
N GLY A 94 19.20 10.80 -5.49
CA GLY A 94 19.13 9.56 -6.28
C GLY A 94 18.82 8.31 -5.44
N LYS A 95 18.16 8.46 -4.28
CA LYS A 95 17.84 7.36 -3.36
C LYS A 95 16.47 6.73 -3.67
N ALA A 96 16.29 5.48 -3.28
CA ALA A 96 14.98 4.84 -3.43
C ALA A 96 13.97 5.39 -2.41
N HIS A 97 12.67 5.51 -2.81
CA HIS A 97 11.60 5.88 -1.91
C HIS A 97 10.40 4.94 -2.09
N ILE A 98 10.06 4.21 -1.03
CA ILE A 98 8.95 3.26 -1.00
C ILE A 98 7.79 3.90 -0.24
N ILE A 99 6.71 4.22 -0.95
CA ILE A 99 5.59 5.03 -0.46
C ILE A 99 4.36 4.17 -0.25
N GLY A 100 3.99 3.96 1.02
CA GLY A 100 2.73 3.38 1.45
C GLY A 100 1.73 4.42 1.98
N THR A 101 2.08 5.70 1.97
CA THR A 101 1.22 6.81 2.37
C THR A 101 0.05 6.95 1.41
N THR A 102 -1.14 7.19 1.95
CA THR A 102 -2.39 7.40 1.21
C THR A 102 -2.91 8.83 1.38
N GLY A 103 -3.93 9.23 0.61
CA GLY A 103 -4.53 10.56 0.73
C GLY A 103 -3.75 11.68 0.03
N LEU A 104 -2.85 11.34 -0.87
CA LEU A 104 -2.10 12.29 -1.69
C LEU A 104 -3.04 13.04 -2.65
N SER A 105 -2.87 14.35 -2.74
CA SER A 105 -3.57 15.19 -3.72
C SER A 105 -2.94 15.08 -5.12
N ALA A 106 -3.64 15.55 -6.15
CA ALA A 106 -3.09 15.62 -7.51
C ALA A 106 -1.78 16.46 -7.58
N ALA A 107 -1.68 17.50 -6.76
CA ALA A 107 -0.47 18.32 -6.66
C ALA A 107 0.70 17.55 -6.01
N ASP A 108 0.41 16.71 -4.99
CA ASP A 108 1.41 15.85 -4.36
C ASP A 108 1.90 14.78 -5.34
N GLU A 109 0.98 14.16 -6.07
CA GLU A 109 1.28 13.19 -7.13
C GLU A 109 2.20 13.76 -8.21
N ALA A 110 1.97 15.00 -8.63
CA ALA A 110 2.82 15.68 -9.61
C ALA A 110 4.26 15.87 -9.09
N LYS A 111 4.43 16.23 -7.81
CA LYS A 111 5.75 16.39 -7.19
C LYS A 111 6.48 15.05 -7.05
N ILE A 112 5.77 13.99 -6.67
CA ILE A 112 6.32 12.63 -6.59
C ILE A 112 6.77 12.16 -7.98
N LYS A 113 5.95 12.39 -9.01
CA LYS A 113 6.30 12.07 -10.39
C LYS A 113 7.52 12.84 -10.89
N ASP A 114 7.69 14.10 -10.47
CA ASP A 114 8.87 14.89 -10.82
C ASP A 114 10.13 14.32 -10.14
N ALA A 115 10.06 13.99 -8.85
CA ALA A 115 11.16 13.35 -8.11
C ALA A 115 11.56 12.00 -8.72
N ALA A 116 10.62 11.24 -9.27
CA ALA A 116 10.87 9.96 -9.93
C ALA A 116 11.71 10.05 -11.21
N LYS A 117 11.95 11.24 -11.74
CA LYS A 117 12.89 11.43 -12.88
C LYS A 117 14.33 11.09 -12.52
N THR A 118 14.68 11.18 -11.24
CA THR A 118 16.05 11.00 -10.73
C THR A 118 16.15 9.97 -9.60
N ALA A 119 15.03 9.53 -9.04
CA ALA A 119 14.96 8.51 -7.99
C ALA A 119 14.08 7.32 -8.42
N VAL A 120 14.33 6.16 -7.83
CA VAL A 120 13.42 5.02 -7.94
C VAL A 120 12.32 5.19 -6.89
N ILE A 121 11.10 5.45 -7.33
CA ILE A 121 9.95 5.59 -6.43
C ILE A 121 8.97 4.45 -6.67
N VAL A 122 8.69 3.66 -5.62
CA VAL A 122 7.62 2.66 -5.65
C VAL A 122 6.48 3.17 -4.78
N LYS A 123 5.30 3.36 -5.38
CA LYS A 123 4.12 3.88 -4.68
C LYS A 123 2.92 2.96 -4.83
N SER A 124 2.28 2.64 -3.71
CA SER A 124 1.02 1.88 -3.70
C SER A 124 0.15 2.26 -2.51
N GLY A 125 -1.16 2.34 -2.73
CA GLY A 125 -2.14 2.50 -1.65
C GLY A 125 -2.30 1.25 -0.77
N ASN A 126 -1.74 0.12 -1.19
CA ASN A 126 -1.64 -1.11 -0.42
C ASN A 126 -0.38 -1.87 -0.81
N MET A 127 0.49 -2.16 0.15
CA MET A 127 1.77 -2.85 -0.09
C MET A 127 1.67 -4.39 0.01
N SER A 128 0.52 -4.96 0.37
CA SER A 128 0.36 -6.42 0.42
C SER A 128 0.55 -7.05 -0.97
N LEU A 129 1.44 -8.04 -1.06
CA LEU A 129 1.67 -8.79 -2.30
C LEU A 129 0.37 -9.49 -2.75
N GLY A 130 -0.34 -10.12 -1.79
CA GLY A 130 -1.58 -10.84 -2.07
C GLY A 130 -2.72 -9.92 -2.54
N VAL A 131 -2.85 -8.71 -1.96
CA VAL A 131 -3.86 -7.73 -2.40
C VAL A 131 -3.57 -7.22 -3.82
N ASN A 132 -2.31 -6.96 -4.15
CA ASN A 132 -1.94 -6.51 -5.49
C ASN A 132 -2.14 -7.62 -6.54
N LEU A 133 -1.83 -8.88 -6.19
CA LEU A 133 -2.17 -10.02 -7.04
C LEU A 133 -3.69 -10.16 -7.20
N LEU A 134 -4.46 -10.02 -6.11
CA LEU A 134 -5.92 -10.05 -6.17
C LEU A 134 -6.47 -8.97 -7.12
N ALA A 135 -5.92 -7.75 -7.09
CA ALA A 135 -6.32 -6.68 -8.00
C ALA A 135 -6.04 -7.03 -9.48
N ALA A 136 -4.87 -7.59 -9.77
CA ALA A 136 -4.53 -8.04 -11.13
C ALA A 136 -5.46 -9.17 -11.61
N LEU A 137 -5.70 -10.18 -10.76
CA LEU A 137 -6.66 -11.26 -11.06
C LEU A 137 -8.08 -10.72 -11.26
N THR A 138 -8.51 -9.77 -10.45
CA THR A 138 -9.82 -9.11 -10.58
C THR A 138 -9.96 -8.40 -11.93
N ARG A 139 -8.94 -7.63 -12.34
CA ARG A 139 -8.91 -6.97 -13.65
C ARG A 139 -8.99 -8.00 -14.77
N ARG A 140 -8.20 -9.07 -14.69
CA ARG A 140 -8.18 -10.13 -15.70
C ARG A 140 -9.52 -10.87 -15.77
N ALA A 141 -10.10 -11.23 -14.63
CA ALA A 141 -11.41 -11.88 -14.58
C ALA A 141 -12.51 -10.99 -15.17
N ALA A 142 -12.54 -9.71 -14.78
CA ALA A 142 -13.49 -8.73 -15.30
C ALA A 142 -13.36 -8.51 -16.81
N LYS A 143 -12.15 -8.58 -17.36
CA LYS A 143 -11.90 -8.50 -18.79
C LYS A 143 -12.33 -9.75 -19.57
N THR A 144 -12.23 -10.92 -18.92
CA THR A 144 -12.47 -12.23 -19.55
C THR A 144 -13.94 -12.64 -19.51
N LEU A 145 -14.58 -12.41 -18.35
CA LEU A 145 -16.00 -12.66 -18.15
C LEU A 145 -16.82 -11.49 -18.72
N ASP A 146 -17.89 -11.77 -19.42
CA ASP A 146 -18.75 -10.75 -20.02
C ASP A 146 -19.71 -10.10 -18.99
N GLN A 147 -20.63 -9.25 -19.46
CA GLN A 147 -21.58 -8.53 -18.61
C GLN A 147 -22.66 -9.41 -17.97
N SER A 148 -22.75 -10.69 -18.34
CA SER A 148 -23.64 -11.66 -17.69
C SER A 148 -23.18 -12.02 -16.27
N PHE A 149 -21.90 -11.74 -15.93
CA PHE A 149 -21.37 -11.87 -14.58
C PHE A 149 -21.48 -10.53 -13.83
N ASP A 150 -22.33 -10.48 -12.83
CA ASP A 150 -22.42 -9.38 -11.89
C ASP A 150 -21.17 -9.31 -11.01
N ILE A 151 -20.70 -8.10 -10.69
CA ILE A 151 -19.51 -7.91 -9.86
C ILE A 151 -19.91 -7.29 -8.53
N GLU A 152 -19.58 -7.97 -7.42
CA GLU A 152 -19.80 -7.51 -6.05
C GLU A 152 -18.49 -7.58 -5.27
N ILE A 153 -18.22 -6.54 -4.46
CA ILE A 153 -17.02 -6.47 -3.61
C ILE A 153 -17.47 -6.44 -2.17
N LEU A 154 -17.12 -7.48 -1.41
CA LEU A 154 -17.36 -7.58 0.01
C LEU A 154 -16.08 -7.30 0.78
N GLU A 155 -16.15 -6.43 1.80
CA GLU A 155 -15.00 -6.17 2.66
C GLU A 155 -15.39 -6.18 4.15
N MET A 156 -14.46 -6.63 4.98
CA MET A 156 -14.61 -6.59 6.43
C MET A 156 -13.35 -6.05 7.11
N HIS A 157 -13.55 -5.14 8.07
CA HIS A 157 -12.47 -4.62 8.92
C HIS A 157 -12.94 -4.52 10.38
N HIS A 158 -11.98 -4.22 11.24
CA HIS A 158 -12.21 -3.97 12.66
C HIS A 158 -13.22 -2.83 12.89
N ASN A 159 -13.84 -2.82 14.07
CA ASN A 159 -14.90 -1.89 14.46
C ASN A 159 -14.44 -0.42 14.62
N GLN A 160 -13.12 -0.17 14.61
CA GLN A 160 -12.52 1.18 14.69
C GLN A 160 -12.22 1.80 13.32
N LYS A 161 -12.53 1.12 12.20
CA LYS A 161 -12.29 1.67 10.86
C LYS A 161 -13.38 2.68 10.50
N VAL A 162 -12.97 3.90 10.13
CA VAL A 162 -13.88 5.04 9.91
C VAL A 162 -14.35 5.22 8.47
N ASP A 163 -13.54 4.78 7.50
CA ASP A 163 -13.88 4.89 6.07
C ASP A 163 -14.61 3.64 5.58
N ALA A 164 -15.59 3.83 4.69
CA ALA A 164 -16.35 2.78 4.00
C ALA A 164 -16.81 3.28 2.61
N PRO A 165 -16.64 2.49 1.53
CA PRO A 165 -15.81 1.28 1.45
C PRO A 165 -14.33 1.57 1.73
N SER A 166 -13.57 0.53 2.11
CA SER A 166 -12.13 0.66 2.35
C SER A 166 -11.36 1.07 1.09
N GLY A 167 -10.19 1.72 1.27
CA GLY A 167 -9.32 2.07 0.14
C GLY A 167 -8.96 0.86 -0.73
N THR A 168 -8.79 -0.33 -0.12
CA THR A 168 -8.53 -1.59 -0.84
C THR A 168 -9.76 -2.06 -1.61
N ALA A 169 -10.96 -1.97 -1.05
CA ALA A 169 -12.19 -2.29 -1.80
C ALA A 169 -12.35 -1.39 -3.01
N LEU A 170 -12.10 -0.08 -2.87
CA LEU A 170 -12.13 0.85 -3.99
C LEU A 170 -11.02 0.57 -5.03
N MET A 171 -9.85 0.11 -4.61
CA MET A 171 -8.79 -0.34 -5.51
C MET A 171 -9.23 -1.56 -6.33
N LEU A 172 -9.87 -2.55 -5.70
CA LEU A 172 -10.42 -3.72 -6.37
C LEU A 172 -11.57 -3.33 -7.32
N GLY A 173 -12.43 -2.39 -6.92
CA GLY A 173 -13.48 -1.84 -7.78
C GLY A 173 -12.91 -1.16 -9.03
N ARG A 174 -11.85 -0.36 -8.89
CA ARG A 174 -11.15 0.23 -10.02
C ARG A 174 -10.53 -0.82 -10.94
N ALA A 175 -9.93 -1.87 -10.38
CA ALA A 175 -9.39 -2.98 -11.17
C ALA A 175 -10.49 -3.72 -11.96
N ALA A 176 -11.64 -3.94 -11.35
CA ALA A 176 -12.81 -4.53 -12.02
C ALA A 176 -13.35 -3.61 -13.14
N ALA A 177 -13.48 -2.30 -12.86
CA ALA A 177 -13.95 -1.32 -13.83
C ALA A 177 -12.98 -1.20 -15.02
N GLU A 178 -11.65 -1.16 -14.77
CA GLU A 178 -10.63 -1.19 -15.81
C GLU A 178 -10.75 -2.44 -16.69
N GLY A 179 -10.94 -3.62 -16.07
CA GLY A 179 -11.15 -4.85 -16.82
C GLY A 179 -12.39 -4.83 -17.71
N ARG A 180 -13.45 -4.14 -17.28
CA ARG A 180 -14.70 -3.93 -18.04
C ARG A 180 -14.64 -2.77 -19.05
N GLY A 181 -13.59 -1.95 -19.01
CA GLY A 181 -13.49 -0.75 -19.86
C GLY A 181 -14.50 0.34 -19.49
N ILE A 182 -14.83 0.48 -18.19
CA ILE A 182 -15.80 1.45 -17.66
C ILE A 182 -15.17 2.30 -16.55
N GLU A 183 -15.79 3.45 -16.27
CA GLU A 183 -15.41 4.31 -15.15
C GLU A 183 -16.15 3.88 -13.87
N LEU A 184 -15.41 3.56 -12.80
CA LEU A 184 -15.98 3.08 -11.55
C LEU A 184 -17.03 4.04 -10.97
N ASP A 185 -16.76 5.34 -10.97
CA ASP A 185 -17.63 6.33 -10.31
C ASP A 185 -19.04 6.39 -10.93
N ASN A 186 -19.19 6.00 -12.19
CA ASN A 186 -20.47 5.95 -12.89
C ASN A 186 -21.23 4.63 -12.65
N HIS A 187 -20.57 3.60 -12.08
CA HIS A 187 -21.11 2.25 -11.93
C HIS A 187 -21.04 1.71 -10.49
N ALA A 188 -20.49 2.48 -9.54
CA ALA A 188 -20.33 2.05 -8.16
C ALA A 188 -21.66 2.13 -7.39
N VAL A 189 -22.15 1.00 -6.88
CA VAL A 189 -23.28 0.91 -5.94
C VAL A 189 -22.74 0.63 -4.55
N ARG A 190 -22.68 1.66 -3.71
CA ARG A 190 -22.02 1.61 -2.38
C ARG A 190 -22.93 1.23 -1.24
N SER A 191 -24.26 1.20 -1.47
CA SER A 191 -25.24 0.76 -0.49
C SER A 191 -26.51 0.28 -1.17
N ARG A 192 -27.19 -0.66 -0.55
CA ARG A 192 -28.55 -1.08 -0.87
C ARG A 192 -29.33 -1.15 0.42
N ASP A 193 -30.45 -0.41 0.52
CA ASP A 193 -31.31 -0.38 1.67
C ASP A 193 -32.77 -0.26 1.23
N GLY A 194 -33.68 -1.03 1.83
CA GLY A 194 -35.09 -1.07 1.47
C GLY A 194 -35.36 -1.65 0.07
N HIS A 195 -36.36 -1.10 -0.60
CA HIS A 195 -36.75 -1.51 -1.96
C HIS A 195 -35.92 -0.77 -3.01
N THR A 196 -34.79 -1.32 -3.44
CA THR A 196 -33.86 -0.71 -4.39
C THR A 196 -34.14 -1.05 -5.85
N GLY A 197 -35.18 -1.88 -6.11
CA GLY A 197 -35.42 -2.46 -7.44
C GLY A 197 -34.42 -3.55 -7.81
N THR A 198 -34.52 -4.03 -9.05
CA THR A 198 -33.58 -5.03 -9.56
C THR A 198 -32.19 -4.42 -9.78
N ARG A 199 -31.14 -5.25 -9.62
CA ARG A 199 -29.77 -4.86 -9.91
C ARG A 199 -29.62 -4.41 -11.37
N LYS A 200 -28.98 -3.28 -11.58
CA LYS A 200 -28.65 -2.79 -12.93
C LYS A 200 -27.45 -3.56 -13.48
N ALA A 201 -27.53 -4.05 -14.71
CA ALA A 201 -26.43 -4.70 -15.39
C ALA A 201 -25.24 -3.75 -15.57
N GLY A 202 -24.03 -4.25 -15.36
CA GLY A 202 -22.79 -3.48 -15.48
C GLY A 202 -22.38 -2.71 -14.22
N ASP A 203 -23.23 -2.61 -13.19
CA ASP A 203 -22.86 -2.02 -11.92
C ASP A 203 -21.81 -2.87 -11.18
N ILE A 204 -21.01 -2.20 -10.34
CA ILE A 204 -20.07 -2.84 -9.40
C ILE A 204 -20.56 -2.52 -8.00
N GLY A 205 -21.03 -3.56 -7.28
CA GLY A 205 -21.56 -3.40 -5.93
C GLY A 205 -20.47 -3.44 -4.86
N PHE A 206 -20.75 -2.79 -3.72
CA PHE A 206 -19.89 -2.82 -2.53
C PHE A 206 -20.75 -3.16 -1.31
N ALA A 207 -20.25 -4.12 -0.51
CA ALA A 207 -20.79 -4.45 0.79
C ALA A 207 -19.69 -4.32 1.85
N THR A 208 -20.01 -3.61 2.94
CA THR A 208 -19.05 -3.27 3.99
C THR A 208 -19.46 -3.87 5.31
N LEU A 209 -18.58 -4.67 5.92
CA LEU A 209 -18.74 -5.20 7.25
C LEU A 209 -17.74 -4.57 8.23
N ARG A 210 -18.15 -4.39 9.48
CA ARG A 210 -17.31 -3.91 10.58
C ARG A 210 -17.53 -4.81 11.79
N GLY A 211 -16.41 -5.33 12.38
CA GLY A 211 -16.52 -6.18 13.55
C GLY A 211 -15.18 -6.61 14.11
N GLY A 212 -15.14 -6.80 15.42
CA GLY A 212 -13.99 -7.33 16.13
C GLY A 212 -12.69 -6.60 15.83
N THR A 213 -11.64 -7.38 15.64
CA THR A 213 -10.26 -6.92 15.37
C THR A 213 -9.76 -7.29 13.98
N VAL A 214 -10.68 -7.56 13.04
CA VAL A 214 -10.34 -7.99 11.66
C VAL A 214 -9.40 -6.96 11.02
N VAL A 215 -8.25 -7.41 10.56
CA VAL A 215 -7.22 -6.54 9.95
C VAL A 215 -7.68 -6.03 8.59
N GLY A 216 -8.29 -6.90 7.79
CA GLY A 216 -8.90 -6.58 6.51
C GLY A 216 -9.12 -7.84 5.67
N GLU A 217 -10.35 -8.08 5.30
CA GLU A 217 -10.76 -9.16 4.38
C GLU A 217 -11.43 -8.53 3.16
N HIS A 218 -11.16 -9.05 1.99
CA HIS A 218 -11.73 -8.56 0.74
C HIS A 218 -12.03 -9.72 -0.18
N SER A 219 -13.27 -9.77 -0.68
CA SER A 219 -13.71 -10.73 -1.69
C SER A 219 -14.25 -9.99 -2.90
N VAL A 220 -13.83 -10.39 -4.09
CA VAL A 220 -14.44 -9.96 -5.34
C VAL A 220 -15.21 -11.16 -5.88
N ILE A 221 -16.50 -10.98 -6.08
CA ILE A 221 -17.47 -12.00 -6.47
C ILE A 221 -17.93 -11.69 -7.90
N PHE A 222 -17.75 -12.62 -8.80
CA PHE A 222 -18.29 -12.62 -10.16
C PHE A 222 -19.43 -13.64 -10.18
N ALA A 223 -20.68 -13.17 -10.22
CA ALA A 223 -21.88 -14.00 -10.13
C ALA A 223 -22.55 -14.11 -11.50
N GLY A 224 -22.44 -15.26 -12.13
CA GLY A 224 -23.08 -15.61 -13.41
C GLY A 224 -24.32 -16.47 -13.21
N LEU A 225 -24.91 -16.93 -14.33
CA LEU A 225 -26.05 -17.84 -14.31
C LEU A 225 -25.59 -19.23 -13.84
N ALA A 226 -26.10 -19.66 -12.69
CA ALA A 226 -25.82 -20.95 -12.06
C ALA A 226 -24.36 -21.19 -11.67
N GLU A 227 -23.51 -20.17 -11.69
CA GLU A 227 -22.11 -20.24 -11.25
C GLU A 227 -21.64 -18.96 -10.56
N ARG A 228 -20.58 -19.06 -9.78
CA ARG A 228 -19.96 -17.92 -9.10
C ARG A 228 -18.46 -18.14 -8.94
N LEU A 229 -17.65 -17.16 -9.36
CA LEU A 229 -16.22 -17.12 -9.09
C LEU A 229 -15.98 -16.14 -7.94
N GLU A 230 -15.25 -16.57 -6.91
CA GLU A 230 -14.87 -15.71 -5.77
C GLU A 230 -13.35 -15.63 -5.66
N LEU A 231 -12.82 -14.42 -5.63
CA LEU A 231 -11.40 -14.14 -5.40
C LEU A 231 -11.28 -13.44 -4.05
N THR A 232 -10.63 -14.09 -3.08
CA THR A 232 -10.60 -13.61 -1.69
C THR A 232 -9.20 -13.49 -1.15
N HIS A 233 -8.95 -12.40 -0.42
CA HIS A 233 -7.75 -12.17 0.38
C HIS A 233 -8.14 -11.83 1.82
N LYS A 234 -7.45 -12.46 2.79
CA LYS A 234 -7.62 -12.22 4.23
C LYS A 234 -6.28 -11.82 4.82
N ALA A 235 -6.24 -10.65 5.45
CA ALA A 235 -5.07 -10.17 6.19
C ALA A 235 -5.19 -10.63 7.65
N GLU A 236 -4.25 -11.43 8.11
CA GLU A 236 -4.19 -11.91 9.50
C GLU A 236 -3.35 -10.96 10.37
N ASP A 237 -2.34 -10.31 9.79
CA ASP A 237 -1.44 -9.38 10.48
C ASP A 237 -1.02 -8.23 9.55
N ARG A 238 -0.72 -7.05 10.13
CA ARG A 238 -0.20 -5.89 9.38
C ARG A 238 1.23 -6.08 8.86
N MET A 239 1.94 -7.08 9.32
CA MET A 239 3.27 -7.46 8.83
C MET A 239 3.30 -7.69 7.31
N ILE A 240 2.18 -8.10 6.71
CA ILE A 240 2.06 -8.27 5.25
C ILE A 240 2.36 -6.99 4.47
N PHE A 241 1.98 -5.83 5.01
CA PHE A 241 2.26 -4.53 4.38
C PHE A 241 3.73 -4.15 4.50
N ALA A 242 4.33 -4.40 5.67
CA ALA A 242 5.76 -4.18 5.88
C ALA A 242 6.59 -5.09 4.96
N ARG A 243 6.31 -6.38 4.93
CA ARG A 243 7.01 -7.35 4.06
C ARG A 243 6.88 -6.97 2.58
N GLY A 244 5.70 -6.51 2.14
CA GLY A 244 5.51 -6.05 0.77
C GLY A 244 6.32 -4.78 0.46
N ALA A 245 6.39 -3.81 1.37
CA ALA A 245 7.21 -2.62 1.20
C ALA A 245 8.72 -2.96 1.17
N LEU A 246 9.17 -3.90 2.00
CA LEU A 246 10.56 -4.36 1.99
C LEU A 246 10.90 -5.17 0.73
N HIS A 247 9.94 -5.95 0.22
CA HIS A 247 10.09 -6.60 -1.09
C HIS A 247 10.25 -5.55 -2.21
N ALA A 248 9.45 -4.48 -2.18
CA ALA A 248 9.58 -3.36 -3.12
C ALA A 248 10.93 -2.64 -2.98
N ALA A 249 11.46 -2.49 -1.75
CA ALA A 249 12.77 -1.90 -1.51
C ALA A 249 13.90 -2.73 -2.15
N LEU A 250 13.91 -4.04 -1.94
CA LEU A 250 14.88 -4.94 -2.58
C LEU A 250 14.77 -4.91 -4.11
N TRP A 251 13.54 -4.92 -4.64
CA TRP A 251 13.30 -4.83 -6.07
C TRP A 251 13.83 -3.51 -6.65
N ALA A 252 13.66 -2.39 -5.93
CA ALA A 252 14.10 -1.06 -6.35
C ALA A 252 15.62 -0.95 -6.58
N CYS A 253 16.43 -1.76 -5.90
CA CYS A 253 17.91 -1.77 -6.07
C CYS A 253 18.36 -2.04 -7.51
N ALA A 254 17.58 -2.75 -8.29
CA ALA A 254 17.90 -3.13 -9.67
C ALA A 254 17.24 -2.23 -10.72
N GLN A 255 16.48 -1.21 -10.30
CA GLN A 255 15.70 -0.39 -11.21
C GLN A 255 16.42 0.92 -11.56
N ARG A 256 16.05 1.47 -12.72
CA ARG A 256 16.40 2.83 -13.11
C ARG A 256 15.44 3.83 -12.46
N PRO A 257 15.83 5.13 -12.35
CA PRO A 257 14.89 6.15 -11.91
C PRO A 257 13.56 6.06 -12.64
N GLY A 258 12.46 6.16 -11.89
CA GLY A 258 11.10 6.02 -12.40
C GLY A 258 10.08 5.91 -11.29
N LEU A 259 8.80 6.11 -11.64
CA LEU A 259 7.65 5.90 -10.76
C LEU A 259 7.05 4.53 -11.07
N TYR A 260 7.04 3.68 -10.06
CA TYR A 260 6.61 2.29 -10.14
C TYR A 260 5.47 2.01 -9.17
N SER A 261 4.70 1.00 -9.48
CA SER A 261 3.64 0.44 -8.64
C SER A 261 4.03 -0.93 -8.08
N MET A 262 3.22 -1.46 -7.17
CA MET A 262 3.38 -2.86 -6.74
C MET A 262 3.09 -3.86 -7.87
N ALA A 263 2.34 -3.48 -8.90
CA ALA A 263 2.16 -4.33 -10.08
C ALA A 263 3.48 -4.49 -10.86
N ASP A 264 4.29 -3.44 -10.97
CA ASP A 264 5.62 -3.50 -11.57
C ASP A 264 6.55 -4.38 -10.75
N VAL A 265 6.56 -4.20 -9.42
CA VAL A 265 7.36 -4.99 -8.47
C VAL A 265 7.07 -6.49 -8.59
N LEU A 266 5.81 -6.85 -8.82
CA LEU A 266 5.34 -8.24 -8.93
C LEU A 266 5.36 -8.80 -10.36
N GLY A 267 5.75 -7.99 -11.36
CA GLY A 267 5.71 -8.39 -12.77
C GLY A 267 4.28 -8.56 -13.32
N LEU A 268 3.31 -7.86 -12.73
CA LEU A 268 1.88 -7.96 -13.09
C LEU A 268 1.40 -6.81 -13.99
N ALA A 269 2.29 -5.93 -14.44
CA ALA A 269 1.92 -4.75 -15.24
C ALA A 269 1.24 -5.13 -16.58
N ASN A 270 1.59 -6.28 -17.14
CA ASN A 270 1.04 -6.80 -18.41
C ASN A 270 0.16 -8.05 -18.22
N PHE A 271 -0.26 -8.34 -17.00
CA PHE A 271 -1.02 -9.55 -16.66
C PHE A 271 -2.52 -9.40 -17.02
#